data_ea07697a5068eb0b726f1b38683fa484
#
_entry.id   ea07697a5068eb0b726f1b38683fa484
#
_cell.length_a   1.000
_cell.length_b   1.000
_cell.length_c   1.000
_cell.angle_alpha   90.00
_cell.angle_beta   90.00
_cell.angle_gamma   90.00
#
_symmetry.space_group_name_H-M   'P 1'
#
loop_
_entity.id
_entity.type
_entity.pdbx_description
1 polymer ?
#
loop_
_entity_poly.entity_id
_entity_poly.type
_entity_poly.pdbx_seq_one_letter_code
_entity_poly.pdbx_strand_id
1 'polypeptide(L)'
;MRTTTLPQSLSDELFECIESYATFQEITVIASSKPGPTVGVSKIRYLLFTLEAHLNEFYIFWRRLDALLTKFERTYRRSFLHPALNTQLNIIRKLIEQENVVVISVRGRHVHERRYFDRTSPLRRMSLDALEHPSDSLPHNRRDWKRIKVAELRKARQRNHTALRLLKKAFIGINHVLVRSDGTIALP
;
A
#
# COMPACT_ATOMS: atom_id res chain seq x y z
N MET A 1 -23.86 -11.95 29.13
CA MET A 1 -23.43 -11.98 27.72
C MET A 1 -21.91 -12.03 27.69
N ARG A 2 -21.30 -13.10 27.21
CA ARG A 2 -19.84 -13.14 27.00
C ARG A 2 -19.59 -12.40 25.65
N THR A 3 -19.04 -11.22 25.69
CA THR A 3 -18.53 -10.54 24.51
C THR A 3 -17.38 -11.38 23.97
N THR A 4 -17.60 -12.06 22.87
CA THR A 4 -16.59 -12.81 22.15
C THR A 4 -15.74 -11.81 21.36
N THR A 5 -14.63 -11.39 21.94
CA THR A 5 -13.64 -10.54 21.28
C THR A 5 -12.61 -11.41 20.55
N LEU A 6 -12.09 -10.91 19.44
CA LEU A 6 -10.94 -11.52 18.78
C LEU A 6 -9.76 -11.64 19.76
N PRO A 7 -8.93 -12.69 19.63
CA PRO A 7 -7.68 -12.77 20.39
C PRO A 7 -6.86 -11.50 20.23
N GLN A 8 -6.29 -10.97 21.32
CA GLN A 8 -5.56 -9.70 21.31
C GLN A 8 -4.52 -9.63 20.18
N SER A 9 -3.75 -10.70 20.00
CA SER A 9 -2.72 -10.76 18.95
C SER A 9 -3.24 -10.69 17.51
N LEU A 10 -4.51 -11.05 17.27
CA LEU A 10 -5.16 -10.84 15.97
C LEU A 10 -5.65 -9.40 15.82
N SER A 11 -6.14 -8.82 16.91
CA SER A 11 -6.55 -7.42 16.95
C SER A 11 -5.37 -6.49 16.69
N ASP A 12 -4.20 -6.80 17.24
CA ASP A 12 -2.98 -6.01 17.04
C ASP A 12 -2.52 -6.06 15.58
N GLU A 13 -2.44 -7.24 14.96
CA GLU A 13 -2.09 -7.38 13.54
C GLU A 13 -3.10 -6.70 12.61
N LEU A 14 -4.38 -6.77 12.96
CA LEU A 14 -5.44 -6.07 12.24
C LEU A 14 -5.25 -4.56 12.31
N PHE A 15 -4.98 -4.03 13.50
CA PHE A 15 -4.72 -2.62 13.72
C PHE A 15 -3.52 -2.14 12.90
N GLU A 16 -2.40 -2.86 12.96
CA GLU A 16 -1.20 -2.58 12.18
C GLU A 16 -1.46 -2.55 10.65
N CYS A 17 -2.32 -3.45 10.16
CA CYS A 17 -2.71 -3.48 8.75
C CYS A 17 -3.54 -2.24 8.37
N ILE A 18 -4.48 -1.83 9.23
CA ILE A 18 -5.33 -0.65 9.01
C ILE A 18 -4.49 0.63 9.07
N GLU A 19 -3.57 0.75 10.03
CA GLU A 19 -2.65 1.88 10.17
C GLU A 19 -1.78 2.05 8.93
N SER A 20 -1.21 0.95 8.41
CA SER A 20 -0.46 1.01 7.15
C SER A 20 -1.30 1.48 5.98
N TYR A 21 -2.57 1.02 5.90
CA TYR A 21 -3.50 1.49 4.87
C TYR A 21 -3.76 2.99 4.99
N ALA A 22 -4.02 3.49 6.20
CA ALA A 22 -4.25 4.91 6.47
C ALA A 22 -3.02 5.75 6.06
N THR A 23 -1.82 5.32 6.48
CA THR A 23 -0.57 6.02 6.22
C THR A 23 -0.32 6.23 4.72
N PHE A 24 -0.47 5.19 3.88
CA PHE A 24 -0.22 5.41 2.46
C PHE A 24 -1.35 6.20 1.76
N GLN A 25 -2.57 6.23 2.31
CA GLN A 25 -3.62 7.14 1.86
C GLN A 25 -3.22 8.60 2.13
N GLU A 26 -2.76 8.90 3.34
CA GLU A 26 -2.30 10.24 3.74
C GLU A 26 -1.14 10.72 2.86
N ILE A 27 -0.17 9.85 2.56
CA ILE A 27 0.94 10.19 1.67
C ILE A 27 0.42 10.59 0.28
N THR A 28 -0.64 9.97 -0.23
CA THR A 28 -1.26 10.35 -1.50
C THR A 28 -1.90 11.74 -1.43
N VAL A 29 -2.51 12.09 -0.31
CA VAL A 29 -3.05 13.44 -0.06
C VAL A 29 -1.92 14.46 -0.02
N ILE A 30 -0.85 14.18 0.73
CA ILE A 30 0.36 15.01 0.82
C ILE A 30 0.98 15.23 -0.57
N ALA A 31 1.14 14.17 -1.37
CA ALA A 31 1.67 14.27 -2.74
C ALA A 31 0.79 15.12 -3.67
N SER A 32 -0.52 15.17 -3.40
CA SER A 32 -1.48 15.97 -4.17
C SER A 32 -1.47 17.44 -3.79
N SER A 33 -1.08 17.76 -2.57
CA SER A 33 -1.02 19.13 -2.03
C SER A 33 0.08 19.95 -2.70
N LYS A 34 0.03 21.26 -2.53
CA LYS A 34 1.16 22.13 -2.88
C LYS A 34 2.23 21.97 -1.80
N PRO A 35 3.50 21.72 -2.17
CA PRO A 35 4.57 21.79 -1.17
C PRO A 35 4.55 23.19 -0.54
N GLY A 36 4.63 23.24 0.78
CA GLY A 36 4.84 24.49 1.50
C GLY A 36 6.13 25.18 1.02
N PRO A 37 6.39 26.41 1.44
CA PRO A 37 7.62 27.13 1.14
C PRO A 37 8.81 26.49 1.89
N THR A 38 9.20 25.31 1.44
CA THR A 38 10.41 24.62 1.93
C THR A 38 11.59 25.20 1.17
N VAL A 39 12.38 25.99 1.85
CA VAL A 39 13.64 26.52 1.36
C VAL A 39 14.52 25.36 0.87
N GLY A 40 14.86 25.35 -0.41
CA GLY A 40 15.86 24.44 -0.99
C GLY A 40 15.39 23.12 -1.56
N VAL A 41 14.11 22.74 -1.46
CA VAL A 41 13.59 21.51 -2.09
C VAL A 41 12.79 21.83 -3.33
N SER A 42 13.24 21.37 -4.50
CA SER A 42 12.47 21.54 -5.73
C SER A 42 11.15 20.77 -5.68
N LYS A 43 10.10 21.29 -6.34
CA LYS A 43 8.78 20.64 -6.45
C LYS A 43 8.88 19.21 -7.01
N ILE A 44 9.86 18.98 -7.88
CA ILE A 44 10.14 17.68 -8.48
C ILE A 44 10.66 16.70 -7.42
N ARG A 45 11.67 17.12 -6.64
CA ARG A 45 12.23 16.29 -5.56
C ARG A 45 11.19 15.97 -4.49
N TYR A 46 10.36 16.96 -4.13
CA TYR A 46 9.27 16.75 -3.20
C TYR A 46 8.29 15.67 -3.69
N LEU A 47 7.84 15.76 -4.95
CA LEU A 47 6.93 14.77 -5.52
C LEU A 47 7.59 13.38 -5.59
N LEU A 48 8.86 13.31 -6.00
CA LEU A 48 9.61 12.05 -6.05
C LEU A 48 9.70 11.40 -4.68
N PHE A 49 10.14 12.16 -3.67
CA PHE A 49 10.24 11.67 -2.30
C PHE A 49 8.89 11.16 -1.78
N THR A 50 7.82 11.91 -2.06
CA THR A 50 6.47 11.53 -1.59
C THR A 50 5.96 10.27 -2.30
N LEU A 51 6.26 10.11 -3.60
CA LEU A 51 5.90 8.88 -4.33
C LEU A 51 6.74 7.67 -3.91
N GLU A 52 8.02 7.86 -3.57
CA GLU A 52 8.85 6.81 -2.97
C GLU A 52 8.29 6.37 -1.61
N ALA A 53 7.96 7.33 -0.75
CA ALA A 53 7.33 7.05 0.54
C ALA A 53 6.01 6.28 0.36
N HIS A 54 5.15 6.71 -0.58
CA HIS A 54 3.91 6.00 -0.91
C HIS A 54 4.16 4.54 -1.33
N LEU A 55 5.16 4.28 -2.17
CA LEU A 55 5.48 2.92 -2.60
C LEU A 55 6.02 2.04 -1.47
N ASN A 56 6.83 2.62 -0.58
CA ASN A 56 7.34 1.93 0.58
C ASN A 56 6.21 1.54 1.53
N GLU A 57 5.31 2.48 1.85
CA GLU A 57 4.15 2.20 2.72
C GLU A 57 3.17 1.23 2.08
N PHE A 58 2.97 1.32 0.77
CA PHE A 58 2.16 0.35 0.04
C PHE A 58 2.74 -1.08 0.14
N TYR A 59 4.07 -1.23 0.10
CA TYR A 59 4.70 -2.51 0.34
C TYR A 59 4.57 -2.98 1.80
N ILE A 60 4.75 -2.08 2.77
CA ILE A 60 4.57 -2.38 4.19
C ILE A 60 3.14 -2.90 4.44
N PHE A 61 2.15 -2.23 3.87
CA PHE A 61 0.75 -2.67 3.93
C PHE A 61 0.57 -4.13 3.45
N TRP A 62 1.19 -4.50 2.32
CA TRP A 62 1.10 -5.87 1.81
C TRP A 62 1.73 -6.89 2.75
N ARG A 63 2.87 -6.55 3.32
CA ARG A 63 3.55 -7.43 4.30
C ARG A 63 2.72 -7.63 5.57
N ARG A 64 2.07 -6.56 6.04
CA ARG A 64 1.19 -6.62 7.21
C ARG A 64 -0.09 -7.39 6.91
N LEU A 65 -0.67 -7.21 5.72
CA LEU A 65 -1.84 -7.99 5.30
C LEU A 65 -1.51 -9.50 5.23
N ASP A 66 -0.37 -9.89 4.66
CA ASP A 66 0.07 -11.28 4.61
C ASP A 66 0.35 -11.84 6.02
N ALA A 67 0.95 -11.06 6.91
CA ALA A 67 1.15 -11.41 8.32
C ALA A 67 -0.19 -11.65 9.04
N LEU A 68 -1.17 -10.77 8.83
CA LEU A 68 -2.53 -10.92 9.35
C LEU A 68 -3.19 -12.23 8.87
N LEU A 69 -3.13 -12.53 7.57
CA LEU A 69 -3.68 -13.78 7.02
C LEU A 69 -3.01 -15.00 7.62
N THR A 70 -1.69 -14.96 7.78
CA THR A 70 -0.90 -16.03 8.41
C THR A 70 -1.26 -16.19 9.89
N LYS A 71 -1.53 -15.09 10.58
CA LYS A 71 -1.97 -15.12 11.97
C LYS A 71 -3.36 -15.75 12.12
N PHE A 72 -4.31 -15.43 11.24
CA PHE A 72 -5.61 -16.09 11.19
C PHE A 72 -5.45 -17.60 10.99
N GLU A 73 -4.68 -18.03 10.00
CA GLU A 73 -4.43 -19.44 9.71
C GLU A 73 -3.89 -20.18 10.94
N ARG A 74 -2.87 -19.63 11.61
CA ARG A 74 -2.26 -20.24 12.80
C ARG A 74 -3.21 -20.30 13.99
N THR A 75 -3.97 -19.22 14.22
CA THR A 75 -4.89 -19.12 15.34
C THR A 75 -6.03 -20.14 15.23
N TYR A 76 -6.57 -20.34 14.02
CA TYR A 76 -7.67 -21.26 13.77
C TYR A 76 -7.24 -22.66 13.31
N ARG A 77 -5.94 -22.99 13.32
CA ARG A 77 -5.39 -24.24 12.77
C ARG A 77 -6.03 -25.50 13.34
N ARG A 78 -6.44 -25.46 14.63
CA ARG A 78 -7.07 -26.61 15.32
C ARG A 78 -8.60 -26.49 15.35
N SER A 79 -9.18 -25.45 14.83
CA SER A 79 -10.62 -25.24 14.77
C SER A 79 -11.25 -26.05 13.63
N PHE A 80 -12.49 -26.47 13.82
CA PHE A 80 -13.30 -27.09 12.75
C PHE A 80 -13.55 -26.14 11.56
N LEU A 81 -13.38 -24.83 11.75
CA LEU A 81 -13.48 -23.81 10.70
C LEU A 81 -12.24 -23.72 9.81
N HIS A 82 -11.13 -24.34 10.20
CA HIS A 82 -9.85 -24.22 9.50
C HIS A 82 -9.93 -24.51 7.99
N PRO A 83 -10.60 -25.58 7.50
CA PRO A 83 -10.64 -25.86 6.07
C PRO A 83 -11.32 -24.74 5.27
N ALA A 84 -12.46 -24.24 5.75
CA ALA A 84 -13.20 -23.15 5.10
C ALA A 84 -12.41 -21.84 5.16
N LEU A 85 -11.84 -21.51 6.31
CA LEU A 85 -11.00 -20.33 6.50
C LEU A 85 -9.77 -20.37 5.59
N ASN A 86 -9.04 -21.48 5.56
CA ASN A 86 -7.85 -21.65 4.73
C ASN A 86 -8.16 -21.50 3.23
N THR A 87 -9.31 -21.99 2.78
CA THR A 87 -9.77 -21.77 1.41
C THR A 87 -9.91 -20.27 1.10
N GLN A 88 -10.53 -19.49 1.98
CA GLN A 88 -10.68 -18.05 1.81
C GLN A 88 -9.33 -17.32 1.86
N LEU A 89 -8.47 -17.67 2.83
CA LEU A 89 -7.14 -17.08 2.95
C LEU A 89 -6.29 -17.31 1.69
N ASN A 90 -6.36 -18.51 1.10
CA ASN A 90 -5.63 -18.84 -0.13
C ASN A 90 -6.16 -18.06 -1.35
N ILE A 91 -7.47 -17.84 -1.45
CA ILE A 91 -8.04 -16.97 -2.49
C ILE A 91 -7.50 -15.54 -2.34
N ILE A 92 -7.46 -15.01 -1.12
CA ILE A 92 -6.96 -13.67 -0.85
C ILE A 92 -5.46 -13.58 -1.18
N ARG A 93 -4.64 -14.57 -0.76
CA ARG A 93 -3.20 -14.61 -1.09
C ARG A 93 -2.94 -14.60 -2.61
N LYS A 94 -3.69 -15.40 -3.37
CA LYS A 94 -3.58 -15.38 -4.84
C LYS A 94 -3.90 -14.02 -5.44
N LEU A 95 -4.92 -13.33 -4.92
CA LEU A 95 -5.25 -11.97 -5.36
C LEU A 95 -4.15 -10.98 -5.01
N ILE A 96 -3.56 -11.11 -3.81
CA ILE A 96 -2.40 -10.32 -3.37
C ILE A 96 -1.21 -10.54 -4.33
N GLU A 97 -0.87 -11.77 -4.62
CA GLU A 97 0.22 -12.12 -5.54
C GLU A 97 0.02 -11.51 -6.93
N GLN A 98 -1.18 -11.65 -7.50
CA GLN A 98 -1.51 -11.10 -8.82
C GLN A 98 -1.35 -9.57 -8.90
N GLU A 99 -1.79 -8.85 -7.87
CA GLU A 99 -1.72 -7.39 -7.83
C GLU A 99 -0.32 -6.88 -7.43
N ASN A 100 0.47 -7.71 -6.75
CA ASN A 100 1.79 -7.34 -6.21
C ASN A 100 2.96 -7.56 -7.18
N VAL A 101 2.79 -8.30 -8.26
CA VAL A 101 3.87 -8.61 -9.21
C VAL A 101 4.62 -7.35 -9.64
N VAL A 102 3.91 -6.26 -9.89
CA VAL A 102 4.51 -4.97 -10.28
C VAL A 102 5.29 -4.34 -9.11
N VAL A 103 4.75 -4.39 -7.89
CA VAL A 103 5.36 -3.74 -6.71
C VAL A 103 6.59 -4.50 -6.23
N ILE A 104 6.53 -5.83 -6.22
CA ILE A 104 7.66 -6.69 -5.83
C ILE A 104 8.80 -6.59 -6.83
N SER A 105 8.51 -6.59 -8.13
CA SER A 105 9.53 -6.45 -9.18
C SER A 105 10.23 -5.09 -9.13
N VAL A 106 9.48 -4.07 -8.75
CA VAL A 106 9.96 -2.71 -8.59
C VAL A 106 10.86 -2.58 -7.36
N ARG A 107 10.47 -3.17 -6.22
CA ARG A 107 11.24 -3.11 -4.98
C ARG A 107 12.44 -4.05 -4.96
N GLY A 108 12.37 -5.23 -5.55
CA GLY A 108 13.51 -6.16 -5.62
C GLY A 108 14.73 -5.49 -6.27
N ARG A 109 14.49 -4.64 -7.26
CA ARG A 109 15.51 -3.78 -7.86
C ARG A 109 15.93 -2.59 -6.99
N HIS A 110 15.02 -2.09 -6.14
CA HIS A 110 15.22 -0.89 -5.33
C HIS A 110 16.09 -1.12 -4.06
N VAL A 111 15.86 -2.21 -3.36
CA VAL A 111 16.59 -2.51 -2.10
C VAL A 111 18.04 -2.92 -2.39
N HIS A 112 18.33 -3.47 -3.57
CA HIS A 112 19.65 -3.99 -3.91
C HIS A 112 20.47 -3.11 -4.86
N GLU A 113 19.88 -2.18 -5.62
CA GLU A 113 20.58 -1.52 -6.73
C GLU A 113 20.55 0.01 -6.79
N ARG A 114 20.06 0.74 -5.81
CA ARG A 114 19.87 2.22 -5.80
C ARG A 114 18.41 2.65 -5.82
N ARG A 115 18.13 3.82 -5.20
CA ARG A 115 16.82 4.49 -5.07
C ARG A 115 15.89 4.26 -6.25
N TYR A 116 14.62 3.92 -5.92
CA TYR A 116 13.57 3.63 -6.88
C TYR A 116 13.44 4.70 -7.96
N PHE A 117 13.96 4.35 -9.13
CA PHE A 117 13.64 5.07 -10.35
C PHE A 117 13.57 4.08 -11.49
N ASP A 118 12.40 3.86 -12.02
CA ASP A 118 12.27 3.40 -13.37
C ASP A 118 13.11 4.32 -14.26
N ARG A 119 14.18 3.78 -14.85
CA ARG A 119 15.09 4.56 -15.73
C ARG A 119 14.36 5.26 -16.87
N THR A 120 13.13 4.81 -17.17
CA THR A 120 12.24 5.34 -18.20
C THR A 120 11.25 6.38 -17.66
N SER A 121 11.18 6.58 -16.33
CA SER A 121 10.24 7.53 -15.75
C SER A 121 10.52 8.96 -16.20
N PRO A 122 9.53 9.65 -16.77
CA PRO A 122 9.66 11.07 -17.15
C PRO A 122 10.07 11.96 -15.96
N LEU A 123 9.62 11.63 -14.73
CA LEU A 123 10.00 12.33 -13.52
C LEU A 123 11.49 12.25 -13.23
N ARG A 124 12.13 11.11 -13.48
CA ARG A 124 13.57 10.97 -13.30
C ARG A 124 14.35 11.85 -14.26
N ARG A 125 13.99 11.83 -15.55
CA ARG A 125 14.62 12.71 -16.56
C ARG A 125 14.53 14.16 -16.11
N MET A 126 13.33 14.62 -15.71
CA MET A 126 13.15 15.98 -15.22
C MET A 126 13.94 16.27 -13.94
N SER A 127 14.15 15.28 -13.08
CA SER A 127 14.96 15.45 -11.85
C SER A 127 16.45 15.56 -12.18
N LEU A 128 16.94 14.83 -13.18
CA LEU A 128 18.33 14.92 -13.65
C LEU A 128 18.55 16.26 -14.37
N ASP A 129 17.65 16.65 -15.25
CA ASP A 129 17.71 17.95 -15.94
C ASP A 129 17.74 19.12 -14.94
N ALA A 130 16.93 19.04 -13.86
CA ALA A 130 16.91 20.04 -12.80
C ALA A 130 18.18 20.05 -11.93
N LEU A 131 18.97 18.98 -11.91
CA LEU A 131 20.27 18.92 -11.25
C LEU A 131 21.38 19.48 -12.13
N GLU A 132 21.32 19.24 -13.43
CA GLU A 132 22.28 19.72 -14.42
C GLU A 132 22.11 21.22 -14.69
N HIS A 133 20.88 21.73 -14.60
CA HIS A 133 20.52 23.13 -14.87
C HIS A 133 19.75 23.77 -13.68
N PRO A 134 20.41 24.06 -12.56
CA PRO A 134 19.73 24.57 -11.35
C PRO A 134 19.09 25.96 -11.55
N SER A 135 19.57 26.76 -12.46
CA SER A 135 19.03 28.10 -12.78
C SER A 135 17.71 28.06 -13.56
N ASP A 136 17.48 26.98 -14.33
CA ASP A 136 16.25 26.74 -15.09
C ASP A 136 15.25 25.85 -14.37
N SER A 137 15.19 25.94 -13.05
CA SER A 137 14.54 25.02 -12.09
C SER A 137 13.04 24.77 -12.25
N LEU A 138 12.44 25.24 -13.35
CA LEU A 138 11.13 24.79 -13.82
C LEU A 138 11.30 24.35 -15.26
N PRO A 139 10.84 23.15 -15.62
CA PRO A 139 10.87 22.70 -17.01
C PRO A 139 10.28 23.79 -17.89
N HIS A 140 10.91 24.06 -19.01
CA HIS A 140 10.46 24.99 -20.05
C HIS A 140 8.99 24.80 -20.42
N ASN A 141 8.39 23.70 -19.95
CA ASN A 141 7.03 23.34 -20.20
C ASN A 141 6.24 23.05 -18.89
N ARG A 142 5.61 24.10 -18.29
CA ARG A 142 4.66 23.95 -17.19
C ARG A 142 3.55 22.93 -17.49
N ARG A 143 3.23 22.71 -18.77
CA ARG A 143 2.21 21.75 -19.20
C ARG A 143 2.69 20.31 -18.97
N ASP A 144 3.95 20.02 -19.30
CA ASP A 144 4.53 18.66 -19.12
C ASP A 144 4.67 18.30 -17.65
N TRP A 145 5.11 19.23 -16.82
CA TRP A 145 5.10 19.02 -15.36
C TRP A 145 3.72 18.68 -14.84
N LYS A 146 2.70 19.46 -15.21
CA LYS A 146 1.32 19.23 -14.78
C LYS A 146 0.82 17.85 -15.24
N ARG A 147 1.09 17.48 -16.49
CA ARG A 147 0.72 16.20 -17.08
C ARG A 147 1.38 15.03 -16.35
N ILE A 148 2.68 15.10 -16.10
CA ILE A 148 3.46 14.07 -15.41
C ILE A 148 2.99 13.93 -13.96
N LYS A 149 2.84 15.04 -13.22
CA LYS A 149 2.33 15.04 -11.87
C LYS A 149 0.96 14.34 -11.78
N VAL A 150 0.03 14.70 -12.67
CA VAL A 150 -1.32 14.11 -12.71
C VAL A 150 -1.26 12.61 -13.00
N ALA A 151 -0.42 12.19 -13.94
CA ALA A 151 -0.26 10.77 -14.29
C ALA A 151 0.26 9.94 -13.11
N GLU A 152 1.31 10.43 -12.42
CA GLU A 152 1.88 9.72 -11.27
C GLU A 152 0.92 9.68 -10.06
N LEU A 153 0.21 10.77 -9.77
CA LEU A 153 -0.82 10.78 -8.74
C LEU A 153 -2.00 9.85 -9.07
N ARG A 154 -2.35 9.72 -10.35
CA ARG A 154 -3.37 8.75 -10.79
C ARG A 154 -2.93 7.32 -10.50
N LYS A 155 -1.67 6.97 -10.77
CA LYS A 155 -1.11 5.65 -10.42
C LYS A 155 -1.15 5.39 -8.92
N ALA A 156 -0.77 6.36 -8.09
CA ALA A 156 -0.83 6.25 -6.64
C ALA A 156 -2.27 6.00 -6.16
N ARG A 157 -3.24 6.79 -6.63
CA ARG A 157 -4.66 6.62 -6.30
C ARG A 157 -5.19 5.24 -6.74
N GLN A 158 -4.78 4.77 -7.91
CA GLN A 158 -5.18 3.43 -8.38
C GLN A 158 -4.67 2.33 -7.45
N ARG A 159 -3.43 2.44 -6.94
CA ARG A 159 -2.89 1.52 -5.94
C ARG A 159 -3.72 1.56 -4.65
N ASN A 160 -4.11 2.76 -4.18
CA ASN A 160 -4.96 2.92 -3.02
C ASN A 160 -6.31 2.21 -3.20
N HIS A 161 -6.95 2.37 -4.36
CA HIS A 161 -8.21 1.69 -4.67
C HIS A 161 -8.04 0.16 -4.72
N THR A 162 -6.94 -0.32 -5.28
CA THR A 162 -6.63 -1.76 -5.31
C THR A 162 -6.46 -2.30 -3.89
N ALA A 163 -5.69 -1.62 -3.05
CA ALA A 163 -5.50 -2.02 -1.65
C ALA A 163 -6.82 -2.06 -0.88
N LEU A 164 -7.66 -1.02 -1.01
CA LEU A 164 -8.98 -0.99 -0.37
C LEU A 164 -9.87 -2.15 -0.82
N ARG A 165 -9.89 -2.43 -2.12
CA ARG A 165 -10.67 -3.54 -2.68
C ARG A 165 -10.24 -4.88 -2.11
N LEU A 166 -8.93 -5.11 -1.99
CA LEU A 166 -8.38 -6.36 -1.46
C LEU A 166 -8.61 -6.47 0.05
N LEU A 167 -8.44 -5.39 0.79
CA LEU A 167 -8.75 -5.34 2.21
C LEU A 167 -10.23 -5.69 2.46
N LYS A 168 -11.14 -5.06 1.71
CA LYS A 168 -12.58 -5.39 1.79
C LYS A 168 -12.86 -6.86 1.46
N LYS A 169 -12.27 -7.41 0.41
CA LYS A 169 -12.42 -8.84 0.07
C LYS A 169 -11.89 -9.75 1.17
N ALA A 170 -10.73 -9.41 1.77
CA ALA A 170 -10.17 -10.14 2.88
C ALA A 170 -11.13 -10.18 4.07
N PHE A 171 -11.65 -9.02 4.47
CA PHE A 171 -12.60 -8.94 5.59
C PHE A 171 -13.92 -9.65 5.31
N ILE A 172 -14.49 -9.48 4.12
CA ILE A 172 -15.74 -10.17 3.73
C ILE A 172 -15.51 -11.69 3.78
N GLY A 173 -14.41 -12.20 3.19
CA GLY A 173 -14.11 -13.62 3.17
C GLY A 173 -13.88 -14.20 4.57
N ILE A 174 -13.15 -13.51 5.43
CA ILE A 174 -12.90 -13.91 6.81
C ILE A 174 -14.18 -13.86 7.64
N ASN A 175 -14.94 -12.77 7.54
CA ASN A 175 -16.20 -12.62 8.27
C ASN A 175 -17.22 -13.70 7.88
N HIS A 176 -17.32 -14.04 6.60
CA HIS A 176 -18.23 -15.10 6.14
C HIS A 176 -17.96 -16.46 6.81
N VAL A 177 -16.72 -16.73 7.19
CA VAL A 177 -16.34 -17.98 7.88
C VAL A 177 -16.47 -17.86 9.41
N LEU A 178 -16.08 -16.71 9.97
CA LEU A 178 -15.94 -16.55 11.41
C LEU A 178 -17.15 -15.98 12.11
N VAL A 179 -17.99 -15.21 11.42
CA VAL A 179 -19.19 -14.61 12.00
C VAL A 179 -20.38 -15.56 11.87
N ARG A 180 -20.96 -15.94 13.01
CA ARG A 180 -22.18 -16.77 13.07
C ARG A 180 -23.42 -15.96 12.70
N SER A 181 -24.52 -16.65 12.46
CA SER A 181 -25.81 -16.03 12.14
C SER A 181 -26.36 -15.11 13.23
N ASP A 182 -25.95 -15.34 14.50
CA ASP A 182 -26.26 -14.48 15.64
C ASP A 182 -25.35 -13.27 15.79
N GLY A 183 -24.42 -13.06 14.85
CA GLY A 183 -23.44 -11.97 14.88
C GLY A 183 -22.26 -12.20 15.84
N THR A 184 -22.18 -13.34 16.51
CA THR A 184 -21.02 -13.68 17.37
C THR A 184 -19.85 -14.19 16.54
N ILE A 185 -18.63 -13.97 17.04
CA ILE A 185 -17.41 -14.50 16.41
C ILE A 185 -17.16 -15.91 16.92
N ALA A 186 -16.95 -16.84 16.01
CA ALA A 186 -16.52 -18.19 16.36
C ALA A 186 -15.08 -18.16 16.89
N LEU A 187 -14.88 -18.58 18.12
CA LEU A 187 -13.55 -18.69 18.72
C LEU A 187 -12.77 -19.88 18.13
N PRO A 188 -11.44 -19.80 18.11
CA PRO A 188 -10.57 -20.88 17.63
C PRO A 188 -10.60 -22.12 18.52
#